data_6d0309bb81a5331109b4e5f0499e8fcd
#
_entry.id   6d0309bb81a5331109b4e5f0499e8fcd
#
_cell.length_a   1.000
_cell.length_b   1.000
_cell.length_c   1.000
_cell.angle_alpha   90.00
_cell.angle_beta   90.00
_cell.angle_gamma   90.00
#
_symmetry.space_group_name_H-M   'P 1'
#
loop_
_entity.id
_entity.type
_entity.pdbx_description
1 polymer ?
#
loop_
_entity_poly.entity_id
_entity_poly.type
_entity_poly.pdbx_seq_one_letter_code
_entity_poly.pdbx_strand_id
1 'polypeptide(L)'
;MDENSSIHKVEVLDWKGQGFRPLVKFEGWIVALMNWEQRFDLSGVGDVERHTETDEVFVLTHGNSVLFVVIGDDLQAYDMEPGKIYNVTKGTWHSVIGTKETTWLIVESTNTSSKNTNHRHLTKNEIDALEQHYPTWLKKSSQK
;
A
#
# COMPACT_ATOMS: atom_id res chain seq x y z
N MET A 1 -40.04 -1.33 -15.92
CA MET A 1 -38.86 -1.52 -15.14
C MET A 1 -38.68 -0.33 -14.22
N ASP A 2 -38.54 -0.58 -12.96
CA ASP A 2 -38.38 0.48 -11.98
C ASP A 2 -36.93 0.97 -11.99
N GLU A 3 -36.69 2.15 -12.54
CA GLU A 3 -35.35 2.74 -12.64
C GLU A 3 -34.72 2.98 -11.26
N ASN A 4 -35.54 3.10 -10.22
CA ASN A 4 -35.04 3.34 -8.87
C ASN A 4 -34.47 2.08 -8.20
N SER A 5 -34.79 0.88 -8.69
CA SER A 5 -34.35 -0.37 -8.06
C SER A 5 -32.85 -0.59 -8.21
N SER A 6 -32.20 0.02 -9.22
CA SER A 6 -30.74 -0.09 -9.42
C SER A 6 -29.92 0.92 -8.59
N ILE A 7 -30.59 1.98 -8.07
CA ILE A 7 -29.91 3.06 -7.33
C ILE A 7 -29.76 2.71 -5.84
N HIS A 8 -30.72 1.99 -5.29
CA HIS A 8 -30.78 1.65 -3.87
C HIS A 8 -30.34 0.20 -3.65
N LYS A 9 -29.03 0.00 -3.54
CA LYS A 9 -28.48 -1.34 -3.34
C LYS A 9 -27.17 -1.28 -2.56
N VAL A 10 -26.76 -2.43 -2.03
CA VAL A 10 -25.41 -2.63 -1.51
C VAL A 10 -24.61 -3.39 -2.57
N GLU A 11 -23.47 -2.83 -2.96
CA GLU A 11 -22.52 -3.54 -3.80
C GLU A 11 -21.54 -4.28 -2.91
N VAL A 12 -21.39 -5.58 -3.11
CA VAL A 12 -20.42 -6.40 -2.37
C VAL A 12 -19.31 -6.75 -3.34
N LEU A 13 -18.11 -6.24 -3.08
CA LEU A 13 -17.00 -6.27 -4.01
C LEU A 13 -15.80 -6.99 -3.36
N ASP A 14 -15.05 -7.69 -4.18
CA ASP A 14 -13.85 -8.41 -3.76
C ASP A 14 -12.83 -8.43 -4.90
N TRP A 15 -11.59 -8.74 -4.57
CA TRP A 15 -10.50 -8.84 -5.54
C TRP A 15 -9.57 -9.97 -5.13
N LYS A 16 -9.41 -10.95 -6.00
CA LYS A 16 -8.54 -12.11 -5.76
C LYS A 16 -7.30 -12.13 -6.67
N GLY A 17 -7.19 -11.16 -7.57
CA GLY A 17 -6.02 -11.04 -8.45
C GLY A 17 -4.81 -10.43 -7.74
N GLN A 18 -3.71 -10.32 -8.45
CA GLN A 18 -2.49 -9.70 -7.93
C GLN A 18 -2.53 -8.18 -8.06
N GLY A 19 -1.92 -7.49 -7.10
CA GLY A 19 -1.72 -6.06 -7.16
C GLY A 19 -2.95 -5.23 -6.83
N PHE A 20 -2.89 -3.99 -7.23
CA PHE A 20 -3.85 -2.94 -6.91
C PHE A 20 -5.07 -3.00 -7.84
N ARG A 21 -6.27 -2.95 -7.24
CA ARG A 21 -7.52 -2.93 -7.99
C ARG A 21 -8.50 -1.93 -7.38
N PRO A 22 -8.80 -0.80 -8.05
CA PRO A 22 -9.89 0.08 -7.63
C PRO A 22 -11.22 -0.65 -7.74
N LEU A 23 -12.02 -0.61 -6.69
CA LEU A 23 -13.31 -1.30 -6.63
C LEU A 23 -14.48 -0.33 -6.50
N VAL A 24 -14.30 0.77 -5.76
CA VAL A 24 -15.32 1.81 -5.61
C VAL A 24 -14.69 3.14 -5.94
N LYS A 25 -15.37 3.90 -6.78
CA LYS A 25 -14.98 5.27 -7.11
C LYS A 25 -16.21 6.16 -7.04
N PHE A 26 -16.14 7.16 -6.18
CA PHE A 26 -17.23 8.13 -6.05
C PHE A 26 -16.66 9.52 -5.81
N GLU A 27 -16.98 10.44 -6.70
CA GLU A 27 -16.53 11.84 -6.63
C GLU A 27 -15.04 11.97 -6.32
N GLY A 28 -14.70 12.32 -5.08
CA GLY A 28 -13.32 12.64 -4.69
C GLY A 28 -12.52 11.48 -4.12
N TRP A 29 -13.06 10.26 -4.03
CA TRP A 29 -12.34 9.16 -3.40
C TRP A 29 -12.47 7.83 -4.14
N ILE A 30 -11.47 6.98 -3.92
CA ILE A 30 -11.38 5.62 -4.45
C ILE A 30 -11.13 4.68 -3.27
N VAL A 31 -11.83 3.55 -3.23
CA VAL A 31 -11.51 2.44 -2.34
C VAL A 31 -11.03 1.27 -3.20
N ALA A 32 -9.86 0.76 -2.87
CA ALA A 32 -9.22 -0.33 -3.60
C ALA A 32 -8.81 -1.45 -2.67
N LEU A 33 -8.67 -2.63 -3.22
CA LEU A 33 -7.93 -3.71 -2.57
C LEU A 33 -6.62 -3.92 -3.32
N MET A 34 -5.57 -4.21 -2.58
CA MET A 34 -4.26 -4.54 -3.13
C MET A 34 -3.81 -5.86 -2.54
N ASN A 35 -3.56 -6.83 -3.40
CA ASN A 35 -3.04 -8.12 -2.98
C ASN A 35 -1.55 -8.19 -3.27
N TRP A 36 -0.88 -9.12 -2.58
CA TRP A 36 0.55 -9.31 -2.78
C TRP A 36 0.89 -9.60 -4.23
N GLU A 37 2.01 -9.06 -4.67
CA GLU A 37 2.67 -9.41 -5.92
C GLU A 37 4.19 -9.34 -5.70
N GLN A 38 4.97 -9.83 -6.66
CA GLN A 38 6.42 -10.00 -6.50
C GLN A 38 7.14 -8.72 -6.04
N ARG A 39 6.69 -7.55 -6.49
CA ARG A 39 7.32 -6.27 -6.10
C ARG A 39 7.17 -5.93 -4.62
N PHE A 40 6.25 -6.61 -3.92
CA PHE A 40 6.05 -6.44 -2.48
C PHE A 40 6.79 -7.48 -1.65
N ASP A 41 7.53 -8.37 -2.32
CA ASP A 41 8.33 -9.37 -1.62
C ASP A 41 9.60 -8.73 -1.06
N LEU A 42 10.12 -9.31 0.03
CA LEU A 42 11.37 -8.86 0.61
C LEU A 42 12.51 -8.82 -0.41
N SER A 43 12.57 -9.84 -1.27
CA SER A 43 13.61 -9.93 -2.31
C SER A 43 13.39 -8.96 -3.46
N GLY A 44 12.17 -8.42 -3.61
CA GLY A 44 11.81 -7.55 -4.71
C GLY A 44 11.77 -6.07 -4.37
N VAL A 45 11.90 -5.72 -3.08
CA VAL A 45 11.80 -4.32 -2.67
C VAL A 45 13.00 -3.53 -3.19
N GLY A 46 12.75 -2.43 -3.85
CA GLY A 46 13.80 -1.61 -4.41
C GLY A 46 13.36 -0.20 -4.75
N ASP A 47 12.06 0.03 -4.79
CA ASP A 47 11.50 1.29 -5.24
C ASP A 47 10.59 1.90 -4.19
N VAL A 48 10.50 3.22 -4.23
CA VAL A 48 9.52 4.01 -3.48
C VAL A 48 8.79 4.94 -4.43
N GLU A 49 7.57 5.29 -4.05
CA GLU A 49 6.77 6.27 -4.77
C GLU A 49 6.28 7.35 -3.82
N ARG A 50 5.89 8.49 -4.40
CA ARG A 50 5.19 9.54 -3.66
C ARG A 50 4.11 10.14 -4.52
N HIS A 51 3.01 10.49 -3.88
CA HIS A 51 1.92 11.23 -4.51
C HIS A 51 2.07 12.69 -4.12
N THR A 52 2.28 13.56 -5.10
CA THR A 52 2.66 14.96 -4.80
C THR A 52 1.48 15.83 -4.36
N GLU A 53 0.25 15.40 -4.63
CA GLU A 53 -0.95 16.20 -4.39
C GLU A 53 -1.97 15.53 -3.48
N THR A 54 -1.79 14.24 -3.15
CA THR A 54 -2.81 13.44 -2.46
C THR A 54 -2.21 12.61 -1.33
N ASP A 55 -3.01 12.38 -0.28
CA ASP A 55 -2.70 11.39 0.74
C ASP A 55 -3.10 9.99 0.24
N GLU A 56 -2.56 8.95 0.86
CA GLU A 56 -2.96 7.57 0.61
C GLU A 56 -3.12 6.82 1.92
N VAL A 57 -4.27 6.19 2.12
CA VAL A 57 -4.55 5.40 3.32
C VAL A 57 -4.31 3.92 3.04
N PHE A 58 -3.60 3.27 3.94
CA PHE A 58 -3.39 1.82 3.95
C PHE A 58 -4.00 1.21 5.20
N VAL A 59 -4.74 0.12 5.03
CA VAL A 59 -5.22 -0.72 6.13
C VAL A 59 -4.86 -2.17 5.81
N LEU A 60 -4.11 -2.80 6.72
CA LEU A 60 -3.79 -4.22 6.57
C LEU A 60 -5.02 -5.05 6.95
N THR A 61 -5.52 -5.86 6.03
CA THR A 61 -6.68 -6.72 6.28
C THR A 61 -6.29 -8.19 6.46
N HIS A 62 -5.25 -8.64 5.79
CA HIS A 62 -4.76 -10.03 5.87
C HIS A 62 -3.24 -10.05 5.73
N GLY A 63 -2.61 -11.06 6.32
CA GLY A 63 -1.19 -11.29 6.19
C GLY A 63 -0.35 -10.42 7.13
N ASN A 64 0.90 -10.24 6.75
CA ASN A 64 1.86 -9.43 7.51
C ASN A 64 2.53 -8.44 6.58
N SER A 65 2.70 -7.21 7.03
CA SER A 65 3.25 -6.16 6.19
C SER A 65 4.07 -5.15 6.97
N VAL A 66 5.10 -4.64 6.33
CA VAL A 66 5.85 -3.47 6.77
C VAL A 66 5.53 -2.34 5.80
N LEU A 67 5.04 -1.22 6.34
CA LEU A 67 4.93 0.04 5.61
C LEU A 67 6.16 0.88 5.97
N PHE A 68 6.89 1.36 4.99
CA PHE A 68 8.04 2.20 5.26
C PHE A 68 7.97 3.50 4.48
N VAL A 69 8.54 4.55 5.08
CA VAL A 69 8.59 5.90 4.51
C VAL A 69 9.99 6.44 4.60
N VAL A 70 10.33 7.35 3.68
CA VAL A 70 11.61 8.07 3.71
C VAL A 70 11.31 9.56 3.86
N ILE A 71 11.82 10.13 4.95
CA ILE A 71 11.64 11.54 5.27
C ILE A 71 13.04 12.16 5.40
N GLY A 72 13.45 12.95 4.40
CA GLY A 72 14.81 13.44 4.33
C GLY A 72 15.79 12.28 4.21
N ASP A 73 16.71 12.16 5.17
CA ASP A 73 17.69 11.07 5.21
C ASP A 73 17.24 9.91 6.10
N ASP A 74 16.06 10.01 6.72
CA ASP A 74 15.56 9.01 7.65
C ASP A 74 14.59 8.05 6.98
N LEU A 75 14.78 6.76 7.24
CA LEU A 75 13.83 5.73 6.87
C LEU A 75 13.12 5.26 8.14
N GLN A 76 11.80 5.29 8.11
CA GLN A 76 10.94 4.82 9.20
C GLN A 76 10.12 3.64 8.70
N ALA A 77 10.10 2.57 9.48
CA ALA A 77 9.39 1.35 9.14
C ALA A 77 8.34 1.04 10.21
N TYR A 78 7.16 0.66 9.76
CA TYR A 78 6.02 0.32 10.61
C TYR A 78 5.65 -1.13 10.37
N ASP A 79 5.72 -1.96 11.42
CA ASP A 79 5.16 -3.30 11.41
C ASP A 79 3.64 -3.13 11.52
N MET A 80 2.95 -3.29 10.41
CA MET A 80 1.53 -2.94 10.34
C MET A 80 0.68 -3.85 11.22
N GLU A 81 -0.17 -3.24 12.00
CA GLU A 81 -1.16 -3.95 12.82
C GLU A 81 -2.49 -4.00 12.04
N PRO A 82 -3.10 -5.19 11.93
CA PRO A 82 -4.36 -5.31 11.19
C PRO A 82 -5.45 -4.39 11.72
N GLY A 83 -6.18 -3.77 10.80
CA GLY A 83 -7.31 -2.90 11.14
C GLY A 83 -6.96 -1.47 11.50
N LYS A 84 -5.69 -1.16 11.73
CA LYS A 84 -5.28 0.24 11.97
C LYS A 84 -5.20 1.01 10.66
N ILE A 85 -5.43 2.30 10.75
CA ILE A 85 -5.38 3.21 9.61
C ILE A 85 -4.01 3.88 9.58
N TYR A 86 -3.30 3.69 8.46
CA TYR A 86 -2.00 4.32 8.21
C TYR A 86 -2.17 5.31 7.08
N ASN A 87 -2.08 6.60 7.39
CA ASN A 87 -2.23 7.63 6.38
C ASN A 87 -0.85 8.14 5.94
N VAL A 88 -0.49 7.84 4.70
CA VAL A 88 0.72 8.39 4.09
C VAL A 88 0.38 9.74 3.51
N THR A 89 0.94 10.79 4.10
CA THR A 89 0.62 12.15 3.68
C THR A 89 1.27 12.48 2.33
N LYS A 90 0.66 13.39 1.60
CA LYS A 90 1.15 13.80 0.26
C LYS A 90 2.63 14.18 0.30
N GLY A 91 3.35 13.80 -0.75
CA GLY A 91 4.77 14.11 -0.88
C GLY A 91 5.70 13.16 -0.13
N THR A 92 5.17 12.16 0.58
CA THR A 92 5.98 11.23 1.36
C THR A 92 6.37 10.03 0.52
N TRP A 93 7.68 9.79 0.39
CA TRP A 93 8.21 8.59 -0.25
C TRP A 93 7.87 7.36 0.60
N HIS A 94 7.25 6.36 0.00
CA HIS A 94 6.77 5.19 0.73
C HIS A 94 6.73 3.94 -0.14
N SER A 95 6.67 2.79 0.51
CA SER A 95 6.31 1.52 -0.09
C SER A 95 5.92 0.52 0.99
N VAL A 96 5.49 -0.67 0.58
CA VAL A 96 5.12 -1.75 1.48
C VAL A 96 5.85 -3.03 1.10
N ILE A 97 6.09 -3.87 2.10
CA ILE A 97 6.55 -5.25 1.94
C ILE A 97 5.50 -6.12 2.61
N GLY A 98 5.20 -7.26 2.04
CA GLY A 98 4.22 -8.17 2.63
C GLY A 98 4.49 -9.63 2.32
N THR A 99 3.91 -10.50 3.14
CA THR A 99 3.87 -11.93 2.88
C THR A 99 2.88 -12.25 1.77
N LYS A 100 2.98 -13.43 1.17
CA LYS A 100 2.19 -13.80 -0.02
C LYS A 100 0.69 -13.76 0.18
N GLU A 101 0.21 -13.93 1.41
CA GLU A 101 -1.21 -13.88 1.73
C GLU A 101 -1.72 -12.47 2.07
N THR A 102 -0.88 -11.46 1.92
CA THR A 102 -1.20 -10.10 2.36
C THR A 102 -2.19 -9.41 1.43
N THR A 103 -3.16 -8.75 2.05
CA THR A 103 -4.10 -7.85 1.38
C THR A 103 -4.15 -6.54 2.15
N TRP A 104 -4.10 -5.46 1.41
CA TRP A 104 -4.27 -4.09 1.93
C TRP A 104 -5.55 -3.50 1.36
N LEU A 105 -6.31 -2.80 2.21
CA LEU A 105 -7.35 -1.90 1.75
C LEU A 105 -6.73 -0.52 1.59
N ILE A 106 -6.97 0.11 0.46
CA ILE A 106 -6.38 1.41 0.14
C ILE A 106 -7.50 2.40 -0.14
N VAL A 107 -7.38 3.60 0.44
CA VAL A 107 -8.27 4.72 0.12
C VAL A 107 -7.39 5.86 -0.39
N GLU A 108 -7.74 6.38 -1.54
CA GLU A 108 -7.02 7.52 -2.12
C GLU A 108 -7.96 8.44 -2.88
N SER A 109 -7.47 9.63 -3.19
CA SER A 109 -8.22 10.59 -3.99
C SER A 109 -8.34 10.15 -5.44
N THR A 110 -9.47 10.46 -6.07
CA THR A 110 -9.63 10.28 -7.52
C THR A 110 -8.63 11.10 -8.34
N ASN A 111 -8.00 12.12 -7.72
CA ASN A 111 -6.93 12.91 -8.35
C ASN A 111 -5.59 12.20 -8.35
N THR A 112 -5.46 11.02 -7.74
CA THR A 112 -4.21 10.25 -7.75
C THR A 112 -4.01 9.60 -9.10
N SER A 113 -2.89 9.92 -9.77
CA SER A 113 -2.58 9.41 -11.10
C SER A 113 -1.07 9.38 -11.34
N SER A 114 -0.66 8.82 -12.48
CA SER A 114 0.75 8.84 -12.88
C SER A 114 1.30 10.25 -13.09
N LYS A 115 0.43 11.24 -13.34
CA LYS A 115 0.84 12.63 -13.55
C LYS A 115 1.31 13.32 -12.28
N ASN A 116 0.83 12.88 -11.11
CA ASN A 116 1.21 13.43 -9.81
C ASN A 116 1.85 12.39 -8.89
N THR A 117 2.40 11.33 -9.48
CA THR A 117 3.12 10.28 -8.75
C THR A 117 4.54 10.18 -9.28
N ASN A 118 5.51 10.26 -8.40
CA ASN A 118 6.92 10.08 -8.71
C ASN A 118 7.38 8.71 -8.22
N HIS A 119 8.36 8.15 -8.92
CA HIS A 119 9.00 6.89 -8.55
C HIS A 119 10.50 7.09 -8.50
N ARG A 120 11.17 6.40 -7.60
CA ARG A 120 12.62 6.30 -7.60
C ARG A 120 13.08 5.01 -6.95
N HIS A 121 14.32 4.63 -7.24
CA HIS A 121 14.96 3.51 -6.55
C HIS A 121 15.38 3.92 -5.15
N LEU A 122 15.37 2.96 -4.25
CA LEU A 122 15.99 3.12 -2.93
C LEU A 122 17.51 3.15 -3.09
N THR A 123 18.16 3.98 -2.30
CA THR A 123 19.62 3.95 -2.20
C THR A 123 20.07 2.73 -1.39
N LYS A 124 21.34 2.35 -1.50
CA LYS A 124 21.89 1.26 -0.71
C LYS A 124 21.74 1.54 0.79
N ASN A 125 22.00 2.77 1.22
CA ASN A 125 21.85 3.15 2.62
C ASN A 125 20.41 3.01 3.11
N GLU A 126 19.45 3.33 2.27
CA GLU A 126 18.02 3.17 2.60
C GLU A 126 17.65 1.70 2.71
N ILE A 127 18.14 0.85 1.82
CA ILE A 127 17.91 -0.60 1.88
C ILE A 127 18.52 -1.18 3.16
N ASP A 128 19.76 -0.81 3.49
CA ASP A 128 20.43 -1.26 4.71
C ASP A 128 19.66 -0.81 5.96
N ALA A 129 19.18 0.44 5.97
CA ALA A 129 18.38 0.96 7.08
C ALA A 129 17.05 0.20 7.21
N LEU A 130 16.40 -0.09 6.10
CA LEU A 130 15.15 -0.86 6.09
C LEU A 130 15.35 -2.25 6.68
N GLU A 131 16.43 -2.94 6.28
CA GLU A 131 16.76 -4.29 6.79
C GLU A 131 16.95 -4.30 8.30
N GLN A 132 17.50 -3.24 8.87
CA GLN A 132 17.69 -3.13 10.32
C GLN A 132 16.37 -3.03 11.08
N HIS A 133 15.31 -2.57 10.42
CA HIS A 133 13.99 -2.38 11.03
C HIS A 133 13.01 -3.52 10.73
N TYR A 134 13.46 -4.59 10.08
CA TYR A 134 12.60 -5.73 9.78
C TYR A 134 12.09 -6.39 11.06
N PRO A 135 10.80 -6.62 11.17
CA PRO A 135 10.25 -7.36 12.31
C PRO A 135 10.68 -8.83 12.27
N THR A 136 10.52 -9.49 13.40
CA THR A 136 10.95 -10.88 13.57
C THR A 136 10.33 -11.83 12.53
N TRP A 137 9.07 -11.65 12.18
CA TRP A 137 8.41 -12.51 11.20
C TRP A 137 9.07 -12.42 9.81
N LEU A 138 9.52 -11.23 9.44
CA LEU A 138 10.18 -11.01 8.15
C LEU A 138 11.58 -11.61 8.15
N LYS A 139 12.33 -11.47 9.24
CA LYS A 139 13.67 -12.04 9.40
C LYS A 139 13.62 -13.57 9.34
N LYS A 140 12.63 -14.19 9.97
CA LYS A 140 12.45 -15.65 9.91
C LYS A 140 12.14 -16.13 8.50
N SER A 141 11.34 -15.37 7.76
CA SER A 141 11.01 -15.68 6.37
C SER A 141 12.23 -15.66 5.48
N SER A 142 13.15 -14.70 5.70
CA SER A 142 14.36 -14.55 4.88
C SER A 142 15.43 -15.62 5.16
N GLN A 143 15.32 -16.36 6.27
CA GLN A 143 16.27 -17.40 6.65
C GLN A 143 15.91 -18.79 6.11
N LYS A 144 14.79 -18.91 5.44
CA LYS A 144 14.38 -20.17 4.83
C LYS A 144 15.03 -20.32 3.42
#